data_e0fb34775802b6a92a69ef76de146cde
#
_entry.id   e0fb34775802b6a92a69ef76de146cde
#
_cell.length_a   1.000
_cell.length_b   1.000
_cell.length_c   1.000
_cell.angle_alpha   90.00
_cell.angle_beta   90.00
_cell.angle_gamma   90.00
#
_symmetry.space_group_name_H-M   'P 1'
#
loop_
_entity.id
_entity.type
_entity.pdbx_description
1 polymer ?
#
loop_
_entity_poly.entity_id
_entity_poly.type
_entity_poly.pdbx_seq_one_letter_code
_entity_poly.pdbx_strand_id
1 'polypeptide(L)'
;MENTLFIIFDIFNFGWVAFLWGFTIKNYNTLPERIPVHFDMEGKADGFGGKIYAFLMPVLALGLYALFVYGLRHPEDTNFPVEITDQNMNAQFLIMKIGLRILFVVLAIIFTNIQDYMFRYAADDQAKPKISFATIFLSVVLFTPALLFIAYIFK
;
A
#
# COMPACT_ATOMS: atom_id res chain seq x y z
N MET A 1 -19.21 14.09 11.56
CA MET A 1 -19.12 13.37 10.27
C MET A 1 -17.67 13.00 9.90
N GLU A 2 -16.71 13.92 10.00
CA GLU A 2 -15.29 13.66 9.70
C GLU A 2 -14.71 12.48 10.51
N ASN A 3 -14.91 12.46 11.83
CA ASN A 3 -14.43 11.38 12.70
C ASN A 3 -15.01 10.01 12.32
N THR A 4 -16.28 9.93 11.91
CA THR A 4 -16.91 8.67 11.51
C THR A 4 -16.31 8.14 10.21
N LEU A 5 -16.06 9.02 9.24
CA LEU A 5 -15.41 8.65 7.98
C LEU A 5 -13.99 8.13 8.21
N PHE A 6 -13.22 8.79 9.06
CA PHE A 6 -11.86 8.34 9.40
C PHE A 6 -11.84 6.99 10.10
N ILE A 7 -12.76 6.75 11.03
CA ILE A 7 -12.90 5.44 11.69
C ILE A 7 -13.19 4.35 10.66
N ILE A 8 -14.06 4.60 9.68
CA ILE A 8 -14.36 3.63 8.62
C ILE A 8 -13.10 3.32 7.80
N PHE A 9 -12.34 4.34 7.39
CA PHE A 9 -11.07 4.14 6.69
C PHE A 9 -10.07 3.35 7.54
N ASP A 10 -9.94 3.67 8.82
CA ASP A 10 -8.96 3.03 9.71
C ASP A 10 -9.31 1.55 9.94
N ILE A 11 -10.60 1.23 10.11
CA ILE A 11 -11.09 -0.16 10.19
C ILE A 11 -10.83 -0.89 8.87
N PHE A 12 -11.11 -0.27 7.73
CA PHE A 12 -10.87 -0.86 6.42
C PHE A 12 -9.39 -1.13 6.20
N ASN A 13 -8.53 -0.16 6.47
CA ASN A 13 -7.08 -0.27 6.29
C ASN A 13 -6.48 -1.35 7.20
N PHE A 14 -6.87 -1.41 8.47
CA PHE A 14 -6.47 -2.48 9.39
C PHE A 14 -6.98 -3.85 8.93
N GLY A 15 -8.25 -3.91 8.53
CA GLY A 15 -8.87 -5.14 8.01
C GLY A 15 -8.14 -5.68 6.79
N TRP A 16 -7.63 -4.78 5.94
CA TRP A 16 -6.83 -5.18 4.77
C TRP A 16 -5.48 -5.79 5.15
N VAL A 17 -4.79 -5.24 6.15
CA VAL A 17 -3.54 -5.85 6.68
C VAL A 17 -3.84 -7.24 7.22
N ALA A 18 -4.89 -7.38 8.03
CA ALA A 18 -5.30 -8.67 8.58
C ALA A 18 -5.68 -9.67 7.47
N PHE A 19 -6.38 -9.20 6.41
CA PHE A 19 -6.70 -10.01 5.24
C PHE A 19 -5.44 -10.52 4.53
N LEU A 20 -4.44 -9.67 4.30
CA LEU A 20 -3.22 -10.05 3.62
C LEU A 20 -2.43 -11.11 4.41
N TRP A 21 -2.37 -10.97 5.74
CA TRP A 21 -1.82 -12.00 6.63
C TRP A 21 -2.59 -13.31 6.54
N GLY A 22 -3.92 -13.26 6.70
CA GLY A 22 -4.77 -14.45 6.61
C GLY A 22 -4.69 -15.15 5.25
N PHE A 23 -4.65 -14.37 4.16
CA PHE A 23 -4.48 -14.88 2.80
C PHE A 23 -3.14 -15.60 2.65
N THR A 24 -2.05 -15.02 3.16
CA THR A 24 -0.72 -15.63 3.11
C THR A 24 -0.66 -16.90 3.93
N ILE A 25 -1.08 -16.88 5.20
CA ILE A 25 -1.06 -18.04 6.09
C ILE A 25 -1.88 -19.20 5.48
N LYS A 26 -3.07 -18.90 4.96
CA LYS A 26 -3.96 -19.91 4.35
C LYS A 26 -3.29 -20.63 3.19
N ASN A 27 -2.54 -19.91 2.36
CA ASN A 27 -1.94 -20.46 1.14
C ASN A 27 -0.51 -20.97 1.34
N TYR A 28 0.15 -20.64 2.44
CA TYR A 28 1.57 -20.92 2.67
C TYR A 28 1.96 -22.39 2.50
N ASN A 29 1.12 -23.30 3.01
CA ASN A 29 1.39 -24.74 2.96
C ASN A 29 1.24 -25.35 1.55
N THR A 30 0.56 -24.67 0.63
CA THR A 30 0.40 -25.11 -0.75
C THR A 30 1.52 -24.63 -1.66
N LEU A 31 2.37 -23.70 -1.18
CA LEU A 31 3.47 -23.16 -1.95
C LEU A 31 4.62 -24.15 -2.08
N PRO A 32 5.28 -24.21 -3.26
CA PRO A 32 6.53 -24.94 -3.43
C PRO A 32 7.65 -24.31 -2.58
N GLU A 33 8.74 -25.05 -2.35
CA GLU A 33 9.88 -24.58 -1.55
C GLU A 33 10.56 -23.33 -2.14
N ARG A 34 10.47 -23.15 -3.46
CA ARG A 34 10.95 -21.94 -4.16
C ARG A 34 9.79 -21.27 -4.87
N ILE A 35 9.65 -19.96 -4.64
CA ILE A 35 8.62 -19.11 -5.22
C ILE A 35 9.28 -17.93 -5.95
N PRO A 36 8.60 -17.30 -6.93
CA PRO A 36 9.06 -16.06 -7.52
C PRO A 36 9.03 -14.94 -6.45
N VAL A 37 10.10 -14.15 -6.39
CA VAL A 37 10.24 -13.04 -5.43
C VAL A 37 10.53 -11.71 -6.12
N HIS A 38 10.85 -11.75 -7.41
CA HIS A 38 11.04 -10.60 -8.25
C HIS A 38 10.44 -10.84 -9.64
N PHE A 39 9.89 -9.78 -10.23
CA PHE A 39 9.28 -9.79 -11.55
C PHE A 39 9.77 -8.60 -12.35
N ASP A 40 10.00 -8.77 -13.64
CA ASP A 40 10.27 -7.69 -14.57
C ASP A 40 9.00 -6.86 -14.88
N MET A 41 9.13 -5.82 -15.70
CA MET A 41 8.00 -4.95 -16.06
C MET A 41 6.94 -5.64 -16.91
N GLU A 42 7.30 -6.71 -17.60
CA GLU A 42 6.40 -7.57 -18.38
C GLU A 42 5.64 -8.58 -17.48
N GLY A 43 6.06 -8.69 -16.22
CA GLY A 43 5.48 -9.60 -15.24
C GLY A 43 6.10 -10.99 -15.26
N LYS A 44 7.23 -11.21 -15.93
CA LYS A 44 7.94 -12.47 -15.90
C LYS A 44 8.81 -12.55 -14.64
N ALA A 45 8.81 -13.69 -13.96
CA ALA A 45 9.68 -13.88 -12.81
C ALA A 45 11.15 -14.00 -13.26
N ASP A 46 11.99 -13.15 -12.71
CA ASP A 46 13.44 -13.11 -12.93
C ASP A 46 14.24 -13.32 -11.65
N GLY A 47 13.56 -13.47 -10.49
CA GLY A 47 14.16 -13.80 -9.21
C GLY A 47 13.32 -14.80 -8.43
N PHE A 48 13.98 -15.81 -7.82
CA PHE A 48 13.33 -16.86 -7.03
C PHE A 48 13.99 -16.99 -5.66
N GLY A 49 13.16 -17.16 -4.62
CA GLY A 49 13.58 -17.34 -3.24
C GLY A 49 12.83 -18.45 -2.52
N GLY A 50 13.19 -18.72 -1.26
CA GLY A 50 12.49 -19.69 -0.42
C GLY A 50 11.05 -19.22 -0.13
N LYS A 51 10.12 -20.14 0.11
CA LYS A 51 8.70 -19.82 0.36
C LYS A 51 8.45 -18.88 1.55
N ILE A 52 9.42 -18.72 2.45
CA ILE A 52 9.33 -17.77 3.56
C ILE A 52 9.13 -16.33 3.08
N TYR A 53 9.61 -15.97 1.88
CA TYR A 53 9.40 -14.67 1.27
C TYR A 53 7.94 -14.38 0.94
N ALA A 54 7.04 -15.37 1.03
CA ALA A 54 5.60 -15.14 0.98
C ALA A 54 5.13 -14.16 2.07
N PHE A 55 5.83 -14.07 3.19
CA PHE A 55 5.51 -13.12 4.26
C PHE A 55 6.05 -11.72 4.04
N LEU A 56 6.81 -11.45 2.98
CA LEU A 56 7.38 -10.12 2.72
C LEU A 56 6.30 -9.04 2.58
N MET A 57 5.28 -9.28 1.76
CA MET A 57 4.20 -8.29 1.56
C MET A 57 3.38 -8.03 2.83
N PRO A 58 2.93 -9.06 3.60
CA PRO A 58 2.29 -8.85 4.90
C PRO A 58 3.14 -8.05 5.90
N VAL A 59 4.45 -8.35 5.99
CA VAL A 59 5.35 -7.63 6.89
C VAL A 59 5.52 -6.17 6.48
N LEU A 60 5.71 -5.90 5.17
CA LEU A 60 5.78 -4.54 4.65
C LEU A 60 4.47 -3.78 4.87
N ALA A 61 3.32 -4.43 4.63
CA ALA A 61 2.00 -3.83 4.87
C ALA A 61 1.81 -3.45 6.34
N LEU A 62 2.20 -4.32 7.27
CA LEU A 62 2.12 -4.04 8.70
C LEU A 62 3.04 -2.88 9.11
N GLY A 63 4.28 -2.87 8.61
CA GLY A 63 5.25 -1.80 8.88
C GLY A 63 4.77 -0.44 8.36
N LEU A 64 4.27 -0.41 7.13
CA LEU A 64 3.70 0.82 6.53
C LEU A 64 2.42 1.25 7.26
N TYR A 65 1.56 0.32 7.67
CA TYR A 65 0.39 0.64 8.47
C TYR A 65 0.77 1.33 9.79
N ALA A 66 1.79 0.79 10.49
CA ALA A 66 2.28 1.40 11.71
C ALA A 66 2.83 2.82 11.49
N LEU A 67 3.60 3.04 10.40
CA LEU A 67 4.10 4.36 10.02
C LEU A 67 2.98 5.34 9.70
N PHE A 68 1.94 4.90 8.98
CA PHE A 68 0.80 5.76 8.64
C PHE A 68 -0.03 6.11 9.88
N VAL A 69 -0.25 5.16 10.79
CA VAL A 69 -0.91 5.43 12.07
C VAL A 69 -0.10 6.43 12.91
N TYR A 70 1.24 6.32 12.89
CA TYR A 70 2.10 7.28 13.55
C TYR A 70 1.93 8.69 12.96
N GLY A 71 2.08 8.84 11.63
CA GLY A 71 1.93 10.13 10.96
C GLY A 71 0.54 10.76 11.13
N LEU A 72 -0.53 9.93 11.19
CA LEU A 72 -1.88 10.42 11.46
C LEU A 72 -2.06 10.96 12.89
N ARG A 73 -1.30 10.44 13.85
CA ARG A 73 -1.32 10.88 15.27
C ARG A 73 -0.38 12.04 15.56
N HIS A 74 0.66 12.19 14.75
CA HIS A 74 1.73 13.17 14.91
C HIS A 74 1.89 14.02 13.63
N PRO A 75 0.85 14.80 13.25
CA PRO A 75 0.92 15.63 12.04
C PRO A 75 2.04 16.67 12.11
N GLU A 76 2.42 17.09 13.32
CA GLU A 76 3.52 18.04 13.58
C GLU A 76 4.89 17.51 13.16
N ASP A 77 5.07 16.18 13.13
CA ASP A 77 6.33 15.53 12.71
C ASP A 77 6.39 15.32 11.18
N THR A 78 5.33 15.71 10.47
CA THR A 78 5.21 15.47 9.02
C THR A 78 5.77 16.65 8.23
N ASN A 79 6.55 16.37 7.19
CA ASN A 79 7.00 17.39 6.25
C ASN A 79 5.87 17.75 5.29
N PHE A 80 5.44 19.00 5.33
CA PHE A 80 4.42 19.54 4.42
C PHE A 80 5.08 20.17 3.19
N PRO A 81 4.42 20.09 2.00
CA PRO A 81 4.95 20.68 0.78
C PRO A 81 4.81 22.22 0.74
N VAL A 82 4.12 22.79 1.70
CA VAL A 82 3.89 24.24 1.86
C VAL A 82 4.18 24.65 3.29
N GLU A 83 4.51 25.92 3.50
CA GLU A 83 4.66 26.48 4.84
C GLU A 83 3.31 26.42 5.59
N ILE A 84 3.34 25.90 6.81
CA ILE A 84 2.17 25.81 7.68
C ILE A 84 2.00 27.13 8.44
N THR A 85 0.83 27.71 8.28
CA THR A 85 0.40 28.95 8.96
C THR A 85 -0.89 28.69 9.74
N ASP A 86 -1.23 29.60 10.66
CA ASP A 86 -2.50 29.51 11.41
C ASP A 86 -3.73 29.48 10.48
N GLN A 87 -3.61 30.05 9.28
CA GLN A 87 -4.70 30.13 8.30
C GLN A 87 -4.90 28.84 7.53
N ASN A 88 -3.82 28.10 7.20
CA ASN A 88 -3.88 26.91 6.36
C ASN A 88 -3.71 25.59 7.14
N MET A 89 -3.29 25.61 8.39
CA MET A 89 -2.97 24.44 9.21
C MET A 89 -4.07 23.37 9.18
N ASN A 90 -5.32 23.78 9.44
CA ASN A 90 -6.44 22.85 9.47
C ASN A 90 -6.67 22.15 8.11
N ALA A 91 -6.56 22.91 7.02
CA ALA A 91 -6.71 22.38 5.68
C ALA A 91 -5.56 21.41 5.32
N GLN A 92 -4.31 21.80 5.63
CA GLN A 92 -3.14 20.96 5.36
C GLN A 92 -3.17 19.65 6.16
N PHE A 93 -3.52 19.71 7.45
CA PHE A 93 -3.67 18.51 8.27
C PHE A 93 -4.80 17.60 7.78
N LEU A 94 -5.91 18.17 7.32
CA LEU A 94 -7.01 17.40 6.75
C LEU A 94 -6.59 16.71 5.45
N ILE A 95 -5.92 17.44 4.54
CA ILE A 95 -5.40 16.89 3.28
C ILE A 95 -4.43 15.74 3.55
N MET A 96 -3.49 15.91 4.47
CA MET A 96 -2.55 14.88 4.88
C MET A 96 -3.28 13.65 5.45
N LYS A 97 -4.23 13.83 6.37
CA LYS A 97 -4.99 12.75 6.99
C LYS A 97 -5.80 11.93 5.97
N ILE A 98 -6.41 12.60 4.99
CA ILE A 98 -7.14 11.92 3.90
C ILE A 98 -6.14 11.27 2.95
N GLY A 99 -5.10 11.99 2.54
CA GLY A 99 -4.09 11.51 1.61
C GLY A 99 -3.39 10.23 2.08
N LEU A 100 -2.96 10.17 3.34
CA LEU A 100 -2.34 8.98 3.91
C LEU A 100 -3.28 7.77 3.92
N ARG A 101 -4.56 7.97 4.24
CA ARG A 101 -5.56 6.88 4.24
C ARG A 101 -5.80 6.33 2.84
N ILE A 102 -5.94 7.22 1.85
CA ILE A 102 -6.12 6.81 0.44
C ILE A 102 -4.86 6.16 -0.09
N LEU A 103 -3.68 6.71 0.21
CA LEU A 103 -2.39 6.12 -0.18
C LEU A 103 -2.27 4.70 0.36
N PHE A 104 -2.66 4.47 1.62
CA PHE A 104 -2.61 3.13 2.20
C PHE A 104 -3.56 2.17 1.47
N VAL A 105 -4.77 2.60 1.09
CA VAL A 105 -5.69 1.78 0.27
C VAL A 105 -5.03 1.40 -1.06
N VAL A 106 -4.40 2.35 -1.74
CA VAL A 106 -3.69 2.07 -3.01
C VAL A 106 -2.58 1.04 -2.80
N LEU A 107 -1.75 1.22 -1.77
CA LEU A 107 -0.66 0.29 -1.46
C LEU A 107 -1.19 -1.10 -1.06
N ALA A 108 -2.30 -1.16 -0.31
CA ALA A 108 -2.93 -2.41 0.08
C ALA A 108 -3.42 -3.21 -1.15
N ILE A 109 -4.02 -2.54 -2.13
CA ILE A 109 -4.42 -3.15 -3.41
C ILE A 109 -3.19 -3.67 -4.16
N ILE A 110 -2.13 -2.87 -4.23
CA ILE A 110 -0.86 -3.24 -4.88
C ILE A 110 -0.26 -4.49 -4.23
N PHE A 111 -0.11 -4.49 -2.91
CA PHE A 111 0.48 -5.63 -2.19
C PHE A 111 -0.35 -6.90 -2.35
N THR A 112 -1.68 -6.77 -2.32
CA THR A 112 -2.56 -7.93 -2.55
C THR A 112 -2.44 -8.46 -3.97
N ASN A 113 -2.35 -7.57 -4.97
CA ASN A 113 -2.16 -7.99 -6.36
C ASN A 113 -0.81 -8.69 -6.56
N ILE A 114 0.28 -8.17 -5.99
CA ILE A 114 1.61 -8.79 -6.07
C ILE A 114 1.60 -10.14 -5.35
N GLN A 115 1.01 -10.22 -4.15
CA GLN A 115 0.92 -11.44 -3.36
C GLN A 115 0.12 -12.54 -4.08
N ASP A 116 -1.07 -12.18 -4.60
CA ASP A 116 -1.91 -13.11 -5.39
C ASP A 116 -1.19 -13.57 -6.65
N TYR A 117 -0.50 -12.66 -7.32
CA TYR A 117 0.26 -12.99 -8.53
C TYR A 117 1.41 -13.93 -8.22
N MET A 118 2.20 -13.65 -7.19
CA MET A 118 3.30 -14.51 -6.75
C MET A 118 2.82 -15.94 -6.46
N PHE A 119 1.67 -16.10 -5.80
CA PHE A 119 1.13 -17.42 -5.49
C PHE A 119 0.62 -18.15 -6.73
N ARG A 120 -0.06 -17.45 -7.62
CA ARG A 120 -0.54 -18.05 -8.87
C ARG A 120 0.62 -18.42 -9.79
N TYR A 121 1.62 -17.57 -9.91
CA TYR A 121 2.82 -17.84 -10.70
C TYR A 121 3.62 -19.03 -10.15
N ALA A 122 3.69 -19.18 -8.83
CA ALA A 122 4.34 -20.32 -8.19
C ALA A 122 3.67 -21.67 -8.51
N ALA A 123 2.36 -21.64 -8.81
CA ALA A 123 1.59 -22.83 -9.21
C ALA A 123 1.55 -23.03 -10.74
N ASP A 124 1.59 -21.94 -11.51
CA ASP A 124 1.51 -21.93 -12.98
C ASP A 124 2.32 -20.75 -13.52
N ASP A 125 3.44 -21.01 -14.16
CA ASP A 125 4.36 -20.01 -14.71
C ASP A 125 3.79 -19.23 -15.91
N GLN A 126 2.63 -19.65 -16.45
CA GLN A 126 1.86 -18.93 -17.47
C GLN A 126 0.84 -17.96 -16.86
N ALA A 127 0.70 -17.93 -15.52
CA ALA A 127 -0.18 -16.96 -14.87
C ALA A 127 0.21 -15.53 -15.25
N LYS A 128 -0.79 -14.63 -15.29
CA LYS A 128 -0.60 -13.20 -15.55
C LYS A 128 -1.08 -12.37 -14.37
N PRO A 129 -0.44 -11.22 -14.11
CA PRO A 129 -0.92 -10.32 -13.06
C PRO A 129 -2.33 -9.80 -13.40
N LYS A 130 -3.21 -9.67 -12.40
CA LYS A 130 -4.56 -9.10 -12.58
C LYS A 130 -4.50 -7.61 -12.89
N ILE A 131 -3.55 -6.91 -12.27
CA ILE A 131 -3.21 -5.51 -12.54
C ILE A 131 -1.78 -5.49 -13.05
N SER A 132 -1.55 -4.86 -14.21
CA SER A 132 -0.20 -4.80 -14.79
C SER A 132 0.76 -3.98 -13.93
N PHE A 133 2.04 -4.32 -13.93
CA PHE A 133 3.06 -3.55 -13.19
C PHE A 133 3.17 -2.11 -13.67
N ALA A 134 2.94 -1.84 -14.95
CA ALA A 134 2.86 -0.48 -15.49
C ALA A 134 1.70 0.32 -14.86
N THR A 135 0.52 -0.30 -14.71
CA THR A 135 -0.64 0.34 -14.05
C THR A 135 -0.34 0.62 -12.57
N ILE A 136 0.28 -0.33 -11.88
CA ILE A 136 0.72 -0.17 -10.49
C ILE A 136 1.68 1.01 -10.36
N PHE A 137 2.72 1.03 -11.19
CA PHE A 137 3.72 2.10 -11.19
C PHE A 137 3.07 3.48 -11.44
N LEU A 138 2.23 3.58 -12.48
CA LEU A 138 1.53 4.83 -12.79
C LEU A 138 0.60 5.28 -11.67
N SER A 139 -0.09 4.39 -10.98
CA SER A 139 -0.98 4.76 -9.88
C SER A 139 -0.23 5.43 -8.73
N VAL A 140 0.96 4.96 -8.38
CA VAL A 140 1.82 5.55 -7.33
C VAL A 140 2.44 6.86 -7.81
N VAL A 141 2.97 6.88 -9.04
CA VAL A 141 3.64 8.06 -9.62
C VAL A 141 2.66 9.22 -9.80
N LEU A 142 1.40 8.96 -10.14
CA LEU A 142 0.39 10.01 -10.33
C LEU A 142 -0.24 10.45 -9.00
N PHE A 143 -0.34 9.57 -8.01
CA PHE A 143 -0.97 9.90 -6.73
C PHE A 143 -0.20 11.00 -5.99
N THR A 144 1.11 10.90 -5.90
CA THR A 144 1.93 11.87 -5.15
C THR A 144 1.84 13.29 -5.71
N PRO A 145 2.06 13.56 -7.01
CA PRO A 145 1.88 14.90 -7.57
C PRO A 145 0.46 15.44 -7.41
N ALA A 146 -0.56 14.58 -7.54
CA ALA A 146 -1.95 15.00 -7.34
C ALA A 146 -2.19 15.48 -5.90
N LEU A 147 -1.67 14.77 -4.90
CA LEU A 147 -1.76 15.16 -3.50
C LEU A 147 -1.00 16.48 -3.22
N LEU A 148 0.21 16.62 -3.76
CA LEU A 148 1.01 17.84 -3.65
C LEU A 148 0.31 19.04 -4.30
N PHE A 149 -0.31 18.83 -5.45
CA PHE A 149 -1.09 19.88 -6.14
C PHE A 149 -2.29 20.34 -5.31
N ILE A 150 -3.03 19.40 -4.71
CA ILE A 150 -4.14 19.73 -3.80
C ILE A 150 -3.62 20.53 -2.60
N ALA A 151 -2.54 20.08 -1.97
CA ALA A 151 -1.93 20.80 -0.84
C ALA A 151 -1.51 22.23 -1.22
N TYR A 152 -1.00 22.42 -2.43
CA TYR A 152 -0.61 23.75 -2.95
C TYR A 152 -1.80 24.69 -3.17
N ILE A 153 -2.95 24.18 -3.64
CA ILE A 153 -4.16 25.00 -3.83
C ILE A 153 -4.67 25.58 -2.50
N PHE A 154 -4.49 24.85 -1.41
CA PHE A 154 -4.94 25.23 -0.07
C PHE A 154 -3.81 25.79 0.81
N LYS A 155 -2.78 26.39 0.20
CA LYS A 155 -1.67 27.01 0.93
C LYS A 155 -2.06 28.34 1.61
#